data_a3f160c3fa06c70152bcb3ffec5d0f76
#
_entry.id   a3f160c3fa06c70152bcb3ffec5d0f76
#
_cell.length_a   1.000
_cell.length_b   1.000
_cell.length_c   1.000
_cell.angle_alpha   90.00
_cell.angle_beta   90.00
_cell.angle_gamma   90.00
#
_symmetry.space_group_name_H-M   'P 1'
#
loop_
_entity.id
_entity.type
_entity.pdbx_description
1 polymer ?
#
loop_
_entity_poly.entity_id
_entity_poly.type
_entity_poly.pdbx_seq_one_letter_code
_entity_poly.pdbx_strand_id
1 'polypeptide(L)'
;TLFRSKQKFSRLINEEIKNKQAGKPAYILIKINHITDPVMVKKLYEASSHGVRIDLLVRGNCSLITGVPGVSDTIRINGIIDRYLEHSRIFIFANGGDEKMFIGSADWMPRNLDNRVEVIAPVYDPEIKADLKRVVEYGLKDTLQGRVVDGTGENRPWISEDKTAFRSQEELYKYYLNENRIKD
;
A
#
# COMPACT_ATOMS: atom_id res chain seq x y z
N THR A 1 11.23 -18.15 7.27
CA THR A 1 12.31 -17.58 8.07
C THR A 1 11.92 -16.19 8.54
N LEU A 2 11.43 -16.09 9.77
CA LEU A 2 10.83 -14.92 10.42
C LEU A 2 11.68 -13.62 10.32
N PHE A 3 12.98 -13.71 10.49
CA PHE A 3 13.91 -12.58 10.44
C PHE A 3 14.15 -11.98 9.02
N ARG A 4 13.71 -12.68 7.97
CA ARG A 4 14.00 -12.25 6.58
C ARG A 4 12.97 -11.28 5.99
N SER A 5 11.72 -11.28 6.46
CA SER A 5 10.68 -10.43 5.88
C SER A 5 10.94 -8.94 6.12
N LYS A 6 11.25 -8.55 7.35
CA LYS A 6 11.60 -7.17 7.73
C LYS A 6 12.83 -6.68 6.97
N GLN A 7 13.88 -7.50 6.89
CA GLN A 7 15.09 -7.20 6.13
C GLN A 7 14.82 -7.09 4.62
N LYS A 8 13.96 -7.98 4.07
CA LYS A 8 13.59 -7.95 2.66
C LYS A 8 12.85 -6.66 2.31
N PHE A 9 11.84 -6.27 3.09
CA PHE A 9 11.13 -5.02 2.88
C PHE A 9 12.04 -3.80 3.04
N SER A 10 12.91 -3.79 4.05
CA SER A 10 13.90 -2.71 4.20
C SER A 10 14.81 -2.57 2.97
N ARG A 11 15.23 -3.69 2.37
CA ARG A 11 16.04 -3.66 1.13
C ARG A 11 15.24 -3.12 -0.05
N LEU A 12 13.98 -3.54 -0.22
CA LEU A 12 13.12 -3.05 -1.29
C LEU A 12 12.89 -1.54 -1.17
N ILE A 13 12.63 -1.04 0.04
CA ILE A 13 12.47 0.40 0.30
C ILE A 13 13.78 1.14 -0.02
N ASN A 14 14.94 0.61 0.39
CA ASN A 14 16.23 1.22 0.07
C ASN A 14 16.52 1.25 -1.43
N GLU A 15 16.08 0.25 -2.19
CA GLU A 15 16.20 0.27 -3.66
C GLU A 15 15.32 1.37 -4.28
N GLU A 16 14.11 1.63 -3.75
CA GLU A 16 13.29 2.75 -4.20
C GLU A 16 13.98 4.10 -3.96
N ILE A 17 14.65 4.26 -2.80
CA ILE A 17 15.45 5.47 -2.52
C ILE A 17 16.55 5.65 -3.57
N LYS A 18 17.34 4.59 -3.84
CA LYS A 18 18.40 4.63 -4.86
C LYS A 18 17.84 4.93 -6.26
N ASN A 19 16.74 4.30 -6.63
CA ASN A 19 16.08 4.54 -7.91
C ASN A 19 15.63 5.99 -8.04
N LYS A 20 15.05 6.57 -6.98
CA LYS A 20 14.66 7.97 -6.95
C LYS A 20 15.84 8.91 -7.14
N GLN A 21 16.95 8.66 -6.43
CA GLN A 21 18.19 9.43 -6.55
C GLN A 21 18.81 9.32 -7.95
N ALA A 22 18.63 8.18 -8.62
CA ALA A 22 19.09 7.93 -9.98
C ALA A 22 18.12 8.45 -11.08
N GLY A 23 17.04 9.15 -10.72
CA GLY A 23 16.03 9.65 -11.66
C GLY A 23 15.18 8.54 -12.33
N LYS A 24 15.18 7.32 -11.78
CA LYS A 24 14.39 6.20 -12.26
C LYS A 24 12.98 6.20 -11.64
N PRO A 25 12.01 5.46 -12.22
CA PRO A 25 10.73 5.24 -11.57
C PRO A 25 10.89 4.70 -10.15
N ALA A 26 10.30 5.38 -9.17
CA ALA A 26 10.39 5.03 -7.75
C ALA A 26 9.10 5.38 -7.02
N TYR A 27 8.38 4.37 -6.57
CA TYR A 27 7.18 4.50 -5.75
C TYR A 27 6.93 3.23 -4.93
N ILE A 28 6.14 3.38 -3.87
CA ILE A 28 5.69 2.28 -3.02
C ILE A 28 4.18 2.36 -2.90
N LEU A 29 3.47 1.27 -3.29
CA LEU A 29 2.03 1.13 -3.06
C LEU A 29 1.82 -0.08 -2.15
N ILE A 30 1.11 0.12 -1.04
CA ILE A 30 0.85 -0.96 -0.09
C ILE A 30 -0.61 -0.96 0.32
N LYS A 31 -1.24 -2.13 0.23
CA LYS A 31 -2.50 -2.43 0.90
C LYS A 31 -2.22 -3.38 2.05
N ILE A 32 -2.62 -2.98 3.27
CA ILE A 32 -2.30 -3.71 4.50
C ILE A 32 -3.34 -3.40 5.58
N ASN A 33 -3.44 -4.21 6.63
CA ASN A 33 -4.38 -3.87 7.70
C ASN A 33 -3.76 -2.95 8.74
N HIS A 34 -2.51 -3.20 9.17
CA HIS A 34 -1.86 -2.45 10.24
C HIS A 34 -0.40 -2.13 9.91
N ILE A 35 0.03 -0.91 10.28
CA ILE A 35 1.44 -0.47 10.21
C ILE A 35 1.82 0.14 11.56
N THR A 36 2.47 -0.65 12.42
CA THR A 36 2.92 -0.21 13.76
C THR A 36 4.34 -0.65 14.09
N ASP A 37 5.02 -1.37 13.17
CA ASP A 37 6.42 -1.74 13.38
C ASP A 37 7.33 -0.52 13.24
N PRO A 38 8.12 -0.17 14.28
CA PRO A 38 8.91 1.07 14.26
C PRO A 38 10.01 1.07 13.20
N VAL A 39 10.53 -0.11 12.82
CA VAL A 39 11.55 -0.20 11.77
C VAL A 39 10.94 0.10 10.41
N MET A 40 9.75 -0.45 10.11
CA MET A 40 9.05 -0.20 8.86
C MET A 40 8.56 1.25 8.76
N VAL A 41 8.01 1.80 9.85
CA VAL A 41 7.63 3.22 9.94
C VAL A 41 8.82 4.13 9.64
N LYS A 42 9.97 3.90 10.31
CA LYS A 42 11.21 4.66 10.06
C LYS A 42 11.68 4.56 8.61
N LYS A 43 11.59 3.38 8.01
CA LYS A 43 11.99 3.16 6.61
C LYS A 43 11.08 3.89 5.62
N LEU A 44 9.78 3.98 5.88
CA LEU A 44 8.86 4.76 5.05
C LEU A 44 9.14 6.26 5.16
N TYR A 45 9.43 6.77 6.37
CA TYR A 45 9.85 8.17 6.54
C TYR A 45 11.16 8.47 5.81
N GLU A 46 12.15 7.57 5.91
CA GLU A 46 13.42 7.67 5.18
C GLU A 46 13.19 7.75 3.66
N ALA A 47 12.33 6.89 3.12
CA ALA A 47 12.00 6.92 1.70
C ALA A 47 11.27 8.21 1.30
N SER A 48 10.33 8.67 2.11
CA SER A 48 9.63 9.93 1.88
C SER A 48 10.56 11.13 1.89
N SER A 49 11.48 11.23 2.85
CA SER A 49 12.46 12.33 2.90
C SER A 49 13.40 12.37 1.69
N HIS A 50 13.54 11.25 0.96
CA HIS A 50 14.24 11.18 -0.33
C HIS A 50 13.31 11.37 -1.55
N GLY A 51 12.05 11.75 -1.33
CA GLY A 51 11.08 12.05 -2.38
C GLY A 51 10.47 10.83 -3.07
N VAL A 52 10.55 9.64 -2.48
CA VAL A 52 9.83 8.45 -2.98
C VAL A 52 8.34 8.63 -2.70
N ARG A 53 7.49 8.54 -3.73
CA ARG A 53 6.03 8.54 -3.57
C ARG A 53 5.57 7.28 -2.86
N ILE A 54 4.75 7.44 -1.82
CA ILE A 54 4.26 6.33 -0.98
C ILE A 54 2.74 6.49 -0.81
N ASP A 55 1.98 5.58 -1.39
CA ASP A 55 0.53 5.53 -1.25
C ASP A 55 0.12 4.25 -0.52
N LEU A 56 -0.61 4.39 0.57
CA LEU A 56 -0.97 3.30 1.45
C LEU A 56 -2.48 3.18 1.60
N LEU A 57 -2.97 1.94 1.63
CA LEU A 57 -4.32 1.59 2.07
C LEU A 57 -4.21 0.88 3.42
N VAL A 58 -4.64 1.53 4.50
CA VAL A 58 -4.54 0.99 5.86
C VAL A 58 -5.89 1.09 6.56
N ARG A 59 -6.51 -0.04 6.86
CA ARG A 59 -7.85 -0.07 7.47
C ARG A 59 -7.87 -0.18 9.00
N GLY A 60 -6.73 -0.31 9.64
CA GLY A 60 -6.58 -0.48 11.09
C GLY A 60 -5.53 0.44 11.68
N ASN A 61 -4.80 -0.01 12.67
CA ASN A 61 -3.82 0.81 13.38
C ASN A 61 -2.67 1.23 12.47
N CYS A 62 -2.42 2.54 12.45
CA CYS A 62 -1.31 3.14 11.70
C CYS A 62 -0.54 4.10 12.61
N SER A 63 0.77 3.87 12.74
CA SER A 63 1.66 4.74 13.52
C SER A 63 2.38 5.80 12.66
N LEU A 64 2.02 5.88 11.36
CA LEU A 64 2.53 6.93 10.49
C LEU A 64 1.73 8.22 10.67
N ILE A 65 2.43 9.33 10.73
CA ILE A 65 1.88 10.68 10.67
C ILE A 65 2.26 11.25 9.30
N THR A 66 1.28 11.68 8.51
CA THR A 66 1.51 12.22 7.18
C THR A 66 1.55 13.75 7.18
N GLY A 67 2.12 14.34 6.12
CA GLY A 67 2.15 15.80 5.96
C GLY A 67 3.13 16.54 6.86
N VAL A 68 4.09 15.85 7.47
CA VAL A 68 5.17 16.49 8.25
C VAL A 68 6.26 16.95 7.28
N PRO A 69 6.51 18.29 7.16
CA PRO A 69 7.47 18.83 6.20
C PRO A 69 8.88 18.21 6.33
N GLY A 70 9.44 17.79 5.19
CA GLY A 70 10.75 17.14 5.10
C GLY A 70 10.82 15.70 5.61
N VAL A 71 9.73 15.17 6.15
CA VAL A 71 9.68 13.81 6.73
C VAL A 71 8.68 12.91 6.03
N SER A 72 7.44 13.36 5.86
CA SER A 72 6.34 12.55 5.32
C SER A 72 5.53 13.26 4.23
N ASP A 73 6.15 14.19 3.51
CA ASP A 73 5.51 14.98 2.45
C ASP A 73 4.95 14.13 1.30
N THR A 74 5.57 12.99 1.03
CA THR A 74 5.21 12.11 -0.08
C THR A 74 4.42 10.88 0.36
N ILE A 75 4.04 10.80 1.64
CA ILE A 75 3.22 9.70 2.16
C ILE A 75 1.76 10.11 2.17
N ARG A 76 0.92 9.32 1.52
CA ARG A 76 -0.54 9.45 1.55
C ARG A 76 -1.15 8.14 2.04
N ILE A 77 -2.12 8.22 2.94
CA ILE A 77 -2.76 7.03 3.52
C ILE A 77 -4.27 7.18 3.44
N ASN A 78 -4.92 6.28 2.70
CA ASN A 78 -6.36 6.14 2.67
C ASN A 78 -6.79 4.96 3.55
N GLY A 79 -7.72 5.19 4.46
CA GLY A 79 -8.35 4.16 5.29
C GLY A 79 -9.75 3.86 4.78
N ILE A 80 -10.04 2.60 4.45
CA ILE A 80 -11.36 2.19 3.97
C ILE A 80 -11.95 1.16 4.91
N ILE A 81 -13.16 1.47 5.42
CA ILE A 81 -14.03 0.53 6.11
C ILE A 81 -15.38 0.60 5.41
N ASP A 82 -15.78 -0.49 4.78
CA ASP A 82 -16.98 -0.56 3.97
C ASP A 82 -17.73 -1.88 4.22
N ARG A 83 -18.64 -2.24 3.34
CA ARG A 83 -19.55 -3.38 3.43
C ARG A 83 -18.82 -4.72 3.64
N TYR A 84 -17.71 -4.92 2.94
CA TYR A 84 -16.93 -6.16 3.02
C TYR A 84 -15.62 -5.95 3.76
N LEU A 85 -15.22 -6.96 4.54
CA LEU A 85 -13.91 -6.98 5.18
C LEU A 85 -12.83 -7.20 4.14
N GLU A 86 -11.96 -6.22 3.96
CA GLU A 86 -10.80 -6.34 3.08
C GLU A 86 -9.57 -6.78 3.88
N HIS A 87 -9.12 -8.02 3.66
CA HIS A 87 -8.03 -8.62 4.45
C HIS A 87 -6.78 -8.92 3.62
N SER A 88 -6.74 -8.52 2.36
CA SER A 88 -5.57 -8.69 1.50
C SER A 88 -4.41 -7.80 1.94
N ARG A 89 -3.17 -8.30 1.81
CA ARG A 89 -1.95 -7.53 1.93
C ARG A 89 -1.21 -7.65 0.63
N ILE A 90 -1.01 -6.51 -0.02
CA ILE A 90 -0.38 -6.37 -1.33
C ILE A 90 0.72 -5.33 -1.20
N PHE A 91 1.91 -5.66 -1.68
CA PHE A 91 3.09 -4.79 -1.62
C PHE A 91 3.64 -4.61 -3.02
N ILE A 92 3.73 -3.38 -3.49
CA ILE A 92 4.16 -3.02 -4.85
C ILE A 92 5.29 -2.01 -4.76
N PHE A 93 6.39 -2.30 -5.44
CA PHE A 93 7.58 -1.46 -5.53
C PHE A 93 7.92 -1.21 -7.00
N ALA A 94 8.15 0.04 -7.37
CA ALA A 94 8.46 0.43 -8.76
C ALA A 94 9.74 -0.23 -9.30
N ASN A 95 10.73 -0.43 -8.42
CA ASN A 95 11.99 -1.11 -8.72
C ASN A 95 12.66 -0.64 -10.02
N GLY A 96 12.66 0.70 -10.24
CA GLY A 96 13.31 1.29 -11.41
C GLY A 96 12.60 1.02 -12.74
N GLY A 97 11.34 0.56 -12.72
CA GLY A 97 10.52 0.23 -13.87
C GLY A 97 10.24 -1.27 -14.06
N ASP A 98 10.99 -2.14 -13.36
CA ASP A 98 10.71 -3.58 -13.29
C ASP A 98 9.94 -3.89 -12.00
N GLU A 99 8.65 -3.54 -11.99
CA GLU A 99 7.78 -3.57 -10.80
C GLU A 99 7.78 -4.91 -10.09
N LYS A 100 8.13 -4.88 -8.80
CA LYS A 100 8.08 -6.04 -7.90
C LYS A 100 6.81 -6.01 -7.07
N MET A 101 6.08 -7.12 -7.09
CA MET A 101 4.83 -7.28 -6.36
C MET A 101 4.89 -8.51 -5.47
N PHE A 102 4.28 -8.37 -4.27
CA PHE A 102 4.15 -9.44 -3.30
C PHE A 102 2.76 -9.45 -2.69
N ILE A 103 2.29 -10.64 -2.35
CA ILE A 103 1.12 -10.85 -1.49
C ILE A 103 1.56 -11.56 -0.21
N GLY A 104 0.83 -11.38 0.88
CA GLY A 104 1.22 -12.03 2.12
C GLY A 104 0.19 -12.03 3.22
N SER A 105 0.54 -12.72 4.31
CA SER A 105 -0.28 -12.81 5.53
C SER A 105 0.12 -11.78 6.60
N ALA A 106 1.34 -11.21 6.51
CA ALA A 106 1.88 -10.32 7.53
C ALA A 106 1.33 -8.89 7.45
N ASP A 107 0.86 -8.37 8.57
CA ASP A 107 0.83 -6.93 8.79
C ASP A 107 2.21 -6.42 9.24
N TRP A 108 2.47 -5.16 9.07
CA TRP A 108 3.70 -4.53 9.57
C TRP A 108 3.55 -4.15 11.05
N MET A 109 3.43 -5.17 11.86
CA MET A 109 3.37 -5.11 13.33
C MET A 109 4.52 -5.93 13.91
N PRO A 110 5.11 -5.53 15.07
CA PRO A 110 6.17 -6.31 15.72
C PRO A 110 5.80 -7.79 15.91
N ARG A 111 4.58 -8.06 16.38
CA ARG A 111 4.11 -9.45 16.59
C ARG A 111 4.10 -10.30 15.31
N ASN A 112 3.81 -9.68 14.13
CA ASN A 112 3.78 -10.40 12.86
C ASN A 112 5.19 -10.59 12.30
N LEU A 113 6.01 -9.53 12.38
CA LEU A 113 7.33 -9.52 11.74
C LEU A 113 8.44 -10.17 12.58
N ASP A 114 8.24 -10.26 13.91
CA ASP A 114 9.25 -10.79 14.84
C ASP A 114 8.87 -12.13 15.49
N ASN A 115 7.56 -12.39 15.70
CA ASN A 115 7.10 -13.49 16.54
C ASN A 115 6.21 -14.52 15.86
N ARG A 116 5.78 -14.29 14.60
CA ARG A 116 4.88 -15.20 13.88
C ARG A 116 5.55 -15.80 12.65
N VAL A 117 5.07 -16.98 12.26
CA VAL A 117 5.36 -17.53 10.94
C VAL A 117 4.40 -16.88 9.95
N GLU A 118 4.94 -16.04 9.06
CA GLU A 118 4.19 -15.34 8.03
C GLU A 118 4.73 -15.69 6.66
N VAL A 119 3.85 -15.67 5.66
CA VAL A 119 4.22 -15.96 4.27
C VAL A 119 4.13 -14.68 3.46
N ILE A 120 5.16 -14.42 2.67
CA ILE A 120 5.20 -13.35 1.66
C ILE A 120 5.68 -13.95 0.36
N ALA A 121 4.77 -14.05 -0.60
CA ALA A 121 5.00 -14.66 -1.90
C ALA A 121 5.18 -13.58 -2.99
N PRO A 122 6.20 -13.67 -3.84
CA PRO A 122 6.32 -12.82 -5.02
C PRO A 122 5.28 -13.21 -6.06
N VAL A 123 4.77 -12.22 -6.78
CA VAL A 123 3.87 -12.39 -7.92
C VAL A 123 4.64 -12.09 -9.19
N TYR A 124 4.70 -13.06 -10.10
CA TYR A 124 5.44 -12.92 -11.35
C TYR A 124 4.53 -12.78 -12.57
N ASP A 125 3.37 -13.42 -12.54
CA ASP A 125 2.41 -13.41 -13.64
C ASP A 125 1.90 -11.98 -13.90
N PRO A 126 2.00 -11.46 -15.13
CA PRO A 126 1.64 -10.10 -15.46
C PRO A 126 0.14 -9.82 -15.35
N GLU A 127 -0.73 -10.81 -15.63
CA GLU A 127 -2.18 -10.65 -15.53
C GLU A 127 -2.59 -10.55 -14.05
N ILE A 128 -2.02 -11.41 -13.19
CA ILE A 128 -2.25 -11.36 -11.76
C ILE A 128 -1.69 -10.05 -11.16
N LYS A 129 -0.52 -9.59 -11.62
CA LYS A 129 0.01 -8.27 -11.20
C LYS A 129 -0.95 -7.15 -11.56
N ALA A 130 -1.46 -7.12 -12.79
CA ALA A 130 -2.39 -6.09 -13.24
C ALA A 130 -3.68 -6.10 -12.41
N ASP A 131 -4.20 -7.27 -12.07
CA ASP A 131 -5.39 -7.42 -11.25
C ASP A 131 -5.19 -6.96 -9.81
N LEU A 132 -4.12 -7.39 -9.16
CA LEU A 132 -3.77 -6.96 -7.80
C LEU A 132 -3.49 -5.45 -7.73
N LYS A 133 -2.85 -4.89 -8.76
CA LYS A 133 -2.61 -3.44 -8.86
C LYS A 133 -3.93 -2.67 -8.95
N ARG A 134 -4.88 -3.16 -9.75
CA ARG A 134 -6.25 -2.60 -9.83
C ARG A 134 -6.93 -2.56 -8.47
N VAL A 135 -6.82 -3.63 -7.67
CA VAL A 135 -7.37 -3.64 -6.30
C VAL A 135 -6.81 -2.51 -5.46
N VAL A 136 -5.50 -2.25 -5.54
CA VAL A 136 -4.87 -1.14 -4.81
C VAL A 136 -5.29 0.21 -5.38
N GLU A 137 -5.24 0.39 -6.69
CA GLU A 137 -5.60 1.65 -7.36
C GLU A 137 -7.07 2.04 -7.14
N TYR A 138 -7.99 1.06 -7.16
CA TYR A 138 -9.41 1.32 -6.86
C TYR A 138 -9.58 1.77 -5.40
N GLY A 139 -8.89 1.14 -4.46
CA GLY A 139 -8.90 1.60 -3.07
C GLY A 139 -8.34 3.03 -2.93
N LEU A 140 -7.28 3.38 -3.64
CA LEU A 140 -6.72 4.75 -3.63
C LEU A 140 -7.64 5.78 -4.28
N LYS A 141 -8.58 5.35 -5.12
CA LYS A 141 -9.61 6.21 -5.73
C LYS A 141 -10.87 6.34 -4.89
N ASP A 142 -11.04 5.56 -3.83
CA ASP A 142 -12.28 5.54 -3.04
C ASP A 142 -12.48 6.85 -2.28
N THR A 143 -13.39 7.68 -2.77
CA THR A 143 -13.75 8.98 -2.17
C THR A 143 -15.03 8.90 -1.32
N LEU A 144 -15.81 7.82 -1.44
CA LEU A 144 -17.07 7.71 -0.72
C LEU A 144 -16.87 7.09 0.68
N GLN A 145 -16.06 6.05 0.80
CA GLN A 145 -15.73 5.40 2.06
C GLN A 145 -14.32 5.74 2.58
N GLY A 146 -13.47 6.25 1.71
CA GLY A 146 -12.08 6.60 2.04
C GLY A 146 -11.97 7.71 3.09
N ARG A 147 -11.02 7.56 4.00
CA ARG A 147 -10.70 8.54 5.05
C ARG A 147 -9.19 8.77 5.10
N VAL A 148 -8.81 10.02 5.28
CA VAL A 148 -7.39 10.36 5.47
C VAL A 148 -6.92 9.81 6.81
N VAL A 149 -5.84 9.03 6.77
CA VAL A 149 -5.17 8.53 7.97
C VAL A 149 -3.86 9.31 8.14
N ASP A 150 -3.88 10.33 8.97
CA ASP A 150 -2.77 11.28 9.14
C ASP A 150 -2.26 11.42 10.59
N GLY A 151 -2.88 10.69 11.50
CA GLY A 151 -2.56 10.75 12.93
C GLY A 151 -3.29 11.85 13.70
N THR A 152 -4.10 12.72 13.05
CA THR A 152 -4.86 13.77 13.74
C THR A 152 -6.14 13.24 14.41
N GLY A 153 -6.67 12.13 13.91
CA GLY A 153 -7.96 11.58 14.37
C GLY A 153 -9.21 12.32 13.86
N GLU A 154 -9.06 13.27 12.95
CA GLU A 154 -10.17 14.10 12.43
C GLU A 154 -11.12 13.34 11.47
N ASN A 155 -10.75 12.14 11.04
CA ASN A 155 -11.54 11.30 10.13
C ASN A 155 -12.01 12.02 8.85
N ARG A 156 -11.13 12.84 8.27
CA ARG A 156 -11.41 13.64 7.07
C ARG A 156 -11.69 12.75 5.86
N PRO A 157 -12.64 13.12 4.98
CA PRO A 157 -12.84 12.42 3.72
C PRO A 157 -11.56 12.39 2.88
N TRP A 158 -11.29 11.24 2.25
CA TRP A 158 -10.23 11.13 1.27
C TRP A 158 -10.63 11.83 -0.03
N ILE A 159 -9.68 12.51 -0.65
CA ILE A 159 -9.86 13.16 -1.95
C ILE A 159 -8.90 12.51 -2.93
N SER A 160 -9.44 11.87 -3.97
CA SER A 160 -8.64 11.30 -5.06
C SER A 160 -8.16 12.39 -6.02
N GLU A 161 -7.17 12.05 -6.85
CA GLU A 161 -6.58 12.99 -7.82
C GLU A 161 -7.60 13.51 -8.85
N ASP A 162 -8.53 12.66 -9.28
CA ASP A 162 -9.58 12.97 -10.25
C ASP A 162 -10.86 13.55 -9.62
N LYS A 163 -10.94 13.60 -8.28
CA LYS A 163 -12.07 14.16 -7.49
C LYS A 163 -13.44 13.57 -7.84
N THR A 164 -13.49 12.39 -8.46
CA THR A 164 -14.74 11.73 -8.82
C THR A 164 -15.32 10.97 -7.63
N ALA A 165 -16.65 10.86 -7.56
CA ALA A 165 -17.31 9.98 -6.60
C ALA A 165 -17.05 8.52 -6.99
N PHE A 166 -16.33 7.79 -6.13
CA PHE A 166 -15.91 6.43 -6.41
C PHE A 166 -15.97 5.57 -5.15
N ARG A 167 -16.60 4.39 -5.24
CA ARG A 167 -16.68 3.41 -4.16
C ARG A 167 -15.99 2.13 -4.60
N SER A 168 -14.82 1.88 -4.07
CA SER A 168 -13.90 0.84 -4.56
C SER A 168 -14.52 -0.56 -4.56
N GLN A 169 -15.25 -0.95 -3.52
CA GLN A 169 -15.87 -2.28 -3.43
C GLN A 169 -16.95 -2.50 -4.48
N GLU A 170 -17.77 -1.48 -4.77
CA GLU A 170 -18.80 -1.57 -5.80
C GLU A 170 -18.21 -1.61 -7.20
N GLU A 171 -17.18 -0.79 -7.46
CA GLU A 171 -16.54 -0.74 -8.77
C GLU A 171 -15.71 -2.01 -9.05
N LEU A 172 -15.04 -2.58 -8.05
CA LEU A 172 -14.38 -3.88 -8.17
C LEU A 172 -15.39 -5.00 -8.44
N TYR A 173 -16.54 -5.00 -7.74
CA TYR A 173 -17.61 -5.97 -8.01
C TYR A 173 -18.11 -5.89 -9.45
N LYS A 174 -18.42 -4.68 -9.94
CA LYS A 174 -18.85 -4.45 -11.32
C LYS A 174 -17.79 -4.91 -12.33
N TYR A 175 -16.51 -4.59 -12.05
CA TYR A 175 -15.41 -5.00 -12.90
C TYR A 175 -15.36 -6.54 -13.04
N TYR A 176 -15.31 -7.28 -11.95
CA TYR A 176 -15.23 -8.73 -11.99
C TYR A 176 -16.50 -9.40 -12.55
N LEU A 177 -17.67 -8.81 -12.32
CA LEU A 177 -18.92 -9.29 -12.92
C LEU A 177 -18.89 -9.18 -14.44
N ASN A 178 -18.34 -8.10 -14.97
CA ASN A 178 -18.23 -7.89 -16.42
C ASN A 178 -17.17 -8.81 -17.06
N GLU A 179 -16.02 -8.99 -16.39
CA GLU A 179 -14.98 -9.93 -16.84
C GLU A 179 -15.50 -11.36 -16.94
N ASN A 180 -16.30 -11.81 -15.98
CA ASN A 180 -16.90 -13.15 -16.01
C ASN A 180 -18.00 -13.31 -17.08
N ARG A 181 -18.66 -12.23 -17.51
CA ARG A 181 -19.65 -12.25 -18.60
C ARG A 181 -19.02 -12.31 -19.99
N ILE A 182 -17.75 -11.93 -20.14
CA ILE A 182 -17.01 -12.00 -21.41
C ILE A 182 -16.44 -13.41 -21.65
N LYS A 183 -16.43 -14.27 -20.63
CA LYS A 183 -15.90 -15.66 -20.70
C LYS A 183 -16.98 -16.74 -20.88
N ASP A 184 -18.26 -16.36 -20.87
CA ASP A 184 -19.42 -17.20 -21.24
C ASP A 184 -19.79 -16.97 -22.73
#